data_0c5b5c956769482ac8dd074e254bb12f
#
_entry.id   0c5b5c956769482ac8dd074e254bb12f
#
_cell.length_a   1.000
_cell.length_b   1.000
_cell.length_c   1.000
_cell.angle_alpha   90.00
_cell.angle_beta   90.00
_cell.angle_gamma   90.00
#
_symmetry.space_group_name_H-M   'P 1'
#
loop_
_entity.id
_entity.type
_entity.pdbx_description
1 polymer ?
#
loop_
_entity_poly.entity_id
_entity_poly.type
_entity_poly.pdbx_seq_one_letter_code
_entity_poly.pdbx_strand_id
1 'polypeptide(L)'
;ALGGNHWGIATDSERAFMTINDPGTMSENIRPGIYTYFVGTGEPSWSYEVQPDCGDERSERIRRCESLYGFSATPLSVDGAVITGGLDGRLFIFNSDTGEELFQFDTVKDFETVNGVEGYGGSIDSHSIAAGSGMVFVGSGYGSFRQVAGNVLLAFKPAE
;
A
#
# COMPACT_ATOMS: atom_id res chain seq x y z
N ALA A 1 -15.53 -13.14 -4.72
CA ALA A 1 -14.52 -12.17 -4.31
C ALA A 1 -14.09 -11.38 -5.54
N LEU A 2 -13.97 -10.07 -5.40
CA LEU A 2 -13.44 -9.19 -6.47
C LEU A 2 -11.93 -9.04 -6.35
N GLY A 3 -11.31 -9.73 -5.41
CA GLY A 3 -9.98 -9.48 -5.01
C GLY A 3 -8.98 -10.58 -5.32
N GLY A 4 -8.06 -10.75 -4.44
CA GLY A 4 -6.85 -11.48 -4.65
C GLY A 4 -5.73 -10.53 -5.05
N ASN A 5 -4.74 -11.01 -5.73
CA ASN A 5 -3.70 -10.17 -6.31
C ASN A 5 -4.28 -9.41 -7.51
N HIS A 6 -4.29 -8.08 -7.44
CA HIS A 6 -5.05 -7.27 -8.40
C HIS A 6 -4.16 -6.71 -9.52
N TRP A 7 -3.01 -6.13 -9.19
CA TRP A 7 -2.19 -5.39 -10.14
C TRP A 7 -0.83 -6.02 -10.43
N GLY A 8 -0.43 -7.02 -9.69
CA GLY A 8 0.82 -7.71 -9.91
C GLY A 8 1.58 -8.04 -8.64
N ILE A 9 2.76 -8.57 -8.82
CA ILE A 9 3.68 -8.99 -7.76
C ILE A 9 5.03 -8.32 -7.95
N ALA A 10 5.82 -8.24 -6.89
CA ALA A 10 7.25 -7.92 -6.97
C ALA A 10 8.06 -9.15 -6.55
N THR A 11 9.32 -9.19 -6.96
CA THR A 11 10.28 -10.20 -6.53
C THR A 11 11.61 -9.54 -6.20
N ASP A 12 12.33 -10.11 -5.25
CA ASP A 12 13.77 -9.96 -5.12
C ASP A 12 14.46 -11.26 -5.58
N SER A 13 15.74 -11.46 -5.19
CA SER A 13 16.45 -12.69 -5.57
C SER A 13 15.96 -13.95 -4.86
N GLU A 14 15.21 -13.82 -3.76
CA GLU A 14 14.83 -14.93 -2.88
C GLU A 14 13.31 -15.06 -2.72
N ARG A 15 12.55 -13.96 -2.78
CA ARG A 15 11.14 -13.92 -2.41
C ARG A 15 10.26 -13.31 -3.51
N ALA A 16 9.03 -13.77 -3.54
CA ALA A 16 7.93 -13.13 -4.26
C ALA A 16 7.00 -12.46 -3.26
N PHE A 17 6.64 -11.22 -3.52
CA PHE A 17 5.76 -10.38 -2.70
C PHE A 17 4.44 -10.20 -3.39
N MET A 18 3.35 -10.61 -2.75
CA MET A 18 2.00 -10.57 -3.29
C MET A 18 1.05 -9.83 -2.35
N THR A 19 0.36 -8.84 -2.87
CA THR A 19 -0.62 -8.04 -2.13
C THR A 19 -2.04 -8.51 -2.39
N ILE A 20 -2.88 -8.50 -1.35
CA ILE A 20 -4.29 -8.86 -1.38
C ILE A 20 -5.11 -7.69 -0.85
N ASN A 21 -6.12 -7.27 -1.63
CA ASN A 21 -6.94 -6.12 -1.29
C ASN A 21 -8.35 -6.45 -0.82
N ASP A 22 -8.75 -7.72 -0.83
CA ASP A 22 -10.09 -8.09 -0.46
C ASP A 22 -10.40 -7.73 1.00
N PRO A 23 -11.45 -6.95 1.27
CA PRO A 23 -11.88 -6.69 2.63
C PRO A 23 -12.47 -7.95 3.26
N GLY A 24 -12.18 -8.17 4.53
CA GLY A 24 -12.70 -9.31 5.31
C GLY A 24 -14.24 -9.39 5.39
N THR A 25 -14.93 -8.32 5.00
CA THR A 25 -16.40 -8.26 4.91
C THR A 25 -17.00 -9.08 3.77
N MET A 26 -16.19 -9.48 2.78
CA MET A 26 -16.67 -10.25 1.62
C MET A 26 -16.60 -11.76 1.83
N SER A 27 -15.76 -12.23 2.73
CA SER A 27 -15.64 -13.62 3.10
C SER A 27 -14.88 -13.76 4.42
N GLU A 28 -15.31 -14.63 5.29
CA GLU A 28 -14.65 -14.91 6.59
C GLU A 28 -13.21 -15.47 6.44
N ASN A 29 -12.88 -15.96 5.25
CA ASN A 29 -11.58 -16.56 4.96
C ASN A 29 -10.60 -15.62 4.26
N ILE A 30 -10.99 -14.38 3.98
CA ILE A 30 -10.13 -13.42 3.31
C ILE A 30 -9.38 -12.59 4.35
N ARG A 31 -8.08 -12.47 4.12
CA ARG A 31 -7.17 -11.67 4.95
C ARG A 31 -6.42 -10.71 4.03
N PRO A 32 -6.83 -9.44 3.94
CA PRO A 32 -6.09 -8.46 3.16
C PRO A 32 -4.71 -8.21 3.77
N GLY A 33 -3.71 -8.00 2.92
CA GLY A 33 -2.34 -7.82 3.38
C GLY A 33 -1.29 -8.10 2.32
N ILE A 34 -0.07 -8.38 2.76
CA ILE A 34 1.03 -8.83 1.93
C ILE A 34 1.46 -10.24 2.36
N TYR A 35 1.68 -11.11 1.38
CA TYR A 35 2.08 -12.50 1.56
C TYR A 35 3.33 -12.75 0.75
N THR A 36 4.30 -13.45 1.33
CA THR A 36 5.58 -13.69 0.70
C THR A 36 5.94 -15.17 0.67
N TYR A 37 6.59 -15.55 -0.41
CA TYR A 37 6.97 -16.94 -0.66
C TYR A 37 8.39 -16.99 -1.18
N PHE A 38 9.15 -18.02 -0.78
CA PHE A 38 10.47 -18.28 -1.36
C PHE A 38 10.34 -18.70 -2.83
N VAL A 39 10.98 -17.98 -3.74
CA VAL A 39 10.91 -18.25 -5.18
C VAL A 39 11.41 -19.64 -5.54
N GLY A 40 12.47 -20.11 -4.87
CA GLY A 40 13.08 -21.41 -5.15
C GLY A 40 12.26 -22.63 -4.73
N THR A 41 11.41 -22.51 -3.70
CA THR A 41 10.66 -23.64 -3.13
C THR A 41 9.15 -23.47 -3.21
N GLY A 42 8.66 -22.23 -3.29
CA GLY A 42 7.25 -21.91 -3.17
C GLY A 42 6.71 -21.97 -1.72
N GLU A 43 7.59 -22.19 -0.74
CA GLU A 43 7.20 -22.20 0.66
C GLU A 43 6.90 -20.79 1.17
N PRO A 44 5.94 -20.64 2.11
CA PRO A 44 5.70 -19.35 2.76
C PRO A 44 6.96 -18.84 3.48
N SER A 45 7.21 -17.54 3.39
CA SER A 45 8.27 -16.85 4.13
C SER A 45 7.66 -16.10 5.31
N TRP A 46 7.02 -14.96 5.05
CA TRP A 46 6.32 -14.19 6.06
C TRP A 46 5.03 -13.59 5.47
N SER A 47 4.17 -13.09 6.33
CA SER A 47 2.95 -12.37 5.91
C SER A 47 2.62 -11.27 6.91
N TYR A 48 1.95 -10.24 6.42
CA TYR A 48 1.39 -9.17 7.23
C TYR A 48 -0.08 -8.98 6.84
N GLU A 49 -0.98 -9.15 7.82
CA GLU A 49 -2.42 -8.90 7.64
C GLU A 49 -2.73 -7.46 8.04
N VAL A 50 -3.15 -6.64 7.08
CA VAL A 50 -3.54 -5.27 7.34
C VAL A 50 -4.92 -5.23 7.99
N GLN A 51 -5.07 -4.39 9.01
CA GLN A 51 -6.33 -4.17 9.70
C GLN A 51 -6.93 -2.82 9.29
N PRO A 52 -8.28 -2.67 9.33
CA PRO A 52 -8.91 -1.39 9.12
C PRO A 52 -8.43 -0.40 10.19
N ASP A 53 -8.24 0.83 9.79
CA ASP A 53 -7.94 1.95 10.67
C ASP A 53 -9.04 3.01 10.51
N CYS A 54 -10.00 2.98 11.43
CA CYS A 54 -11.17 3.85 11.46
C CYS A 54 -11.18 4.75 12.71
N GLY A 55 -10.06 4.83 13.41
CA GLY A 55 -9.93 5.68 14.58
C GLY A 55 -9.97 7.18 14.25
N ASP A 56 -10.28 7.96 15.27
CA ASP A 56 -10.21 9.41 15.27
C ASP A 56 -10.82 10.08 14.00
N GLU A 57 -10.12 11.07 13.48
CA GLU A 57 -10.53 11.82 12.28
C GLU A 57 -10.44 11.03 10.97
N ARG A 58 -9.86 9.82 10.96
CA ARG A 58 -9.76 9.03 9.73
C ARG A 58 -11.11 8.55 9.22
N SER A 59 -12.02 8.16 10.12
CA SER A 59 -13.38 7.73 9.75
C SER A 59 -14.19 8.83 9.06
N GLU A 60 -13.90 10.09 9.37
CA GLU A 60 -14.53 11.25 8.72
C GLU A 60 -13.99 11.46 7.29
N ARG A 61 -12.70 11.23 7.08
CA ARG A 61 -12.01 11.37 5.78
C ARG A 61 -12.21 10.15 4.88
N ILE A 62 -12.38 8.97 5.46
CA ILE A 62 -12.51 7.70 4.74
C ILE A 62 -13.85 7.04 5.08
N ARG A 63 -14.89 7.36 4.32
CA ARG A 63 -16.27 6.92 4.58
C ARG A 63 -16.49 5.41 4.69
N ARG A 64 -15.55 4.60 4.25
CA ARG A 64 -15.64 3.14 4.20
C ARG A 64 -14.38 2.49 4.76
N CYS A 65 -13.80 3.10 5.77
CA CYS A 65 -12.54 2.64 6.39
C CYS A 65 -12.59 1.16 6.80
N GLU A 66 -13.73 0.67 7.29
CA GLU A 66 -13.92 -0.75 7.70
C GLU A 66 -13.83 -1.75 6.54
N SER A 67 -13.97 -1.29 5.30
CA SER A 67 -13.98 -2.16 4.12
C SER A 67 -13.04 -1.69 3.02
N LEU A 68 -12.43 -0.52 3.14
CA LEU A 68 -11.56 0.09 2.15
C LEU A 68 -10.15 0.25 2.74
N TYR A 69 -9.44 -0.86 2.99
CA TYR A 69 -8.15 -0.84 3.68
C TYR A 69 -7.12 -1.84 3.15
N GLY A 70 -7.50 -2.75 2.25
CA GLY A 70 -6.61 -3.78 1.74
C GLY A 70 -5.49 -3.23 0.85
N PHE A 71 -4.42 -3.98 0.72
CA PHE A 71 -3.30 -3.63 -0.14
C PHE A 71 -3.63 -3.93 -1.59
N SER A 72 -3.82 -2.88 -2.39
CA SER A 72 -4.15 -2.99 -3.81
C SER A 72 -3.00 -2.57 -4.72
N ALA A 73 -2.15 -1.66 -4.29
CA ALA A 73 -0.99 -1.25 -5.08
C ALA A 73 -0.06 -2.44 -5.36
N THR A 74 0.48 -2.50 -6.58
CA THR A 74 1.58 -3.40 -6.90
C THR A 74 2.73 -3.13 -5.94
N PRO A 75 3.25 -4.14 -5.23
CA PRO A 75 4.38 -3.92 -4.36
C PRO A 75 5.63 -3.55 -5.17
N LEU A 76 6.49 -2.75 -4.58
CA LEU A 76 7.81 -2.41 -5.12
C LEU A 76 8.87 -3.01 -4.22
N SER A 77 9.71 -3.89 -4.76
CA SER A 77 10.90 -4.40 -4.05
C SER A 77 12.10 -3.50 -4.35
N VAL A 78 12.80 -3.11 -3.30
CA VAL A 78 14.08 -2.43 -3.32
C VAL A 78 15.05 -3.16 -2.39
N ASP A 79 16.34 -2.79 -2.38
CA ASP A 79 17.33 -3.45 -1.54
C ASP A 79 16.93 -3.40 -0.05
N GLY A 80 16.70 -4.56 0.54
CA GLY A 80 16.32 -4.74 1.94
C GLY A 80 14.88 -4.36 2.31
N ALA A 81 14.04 -3.89 1.35
CA ALA A 81 12.68 -3.47 1.66
C ALA A 81 11.67 -3.81 0.56
N VAL A 82 10.40 -3.93 0.98
CA VAL A 82 9.25 -3.97 0.09
C VAL A 82 8.24 -2.89 0.49
N ILE A 83 7.72 -2.18 -0.51
CA ILE A 83 6.87 -1.01 -0.35
C ILE A 83 5.53 -1.30 -0.99
N THR A 84 4.43 -1.01 -0.31
CA THR A 84 3.08 -1.14 -0.86
C THR A 84 2.14 -0.11 -0.26
N GLY A 85 0.93 -0.03 -0.80
CA GLY A 85 -0.07 0.92 -0.34
C GLY A 85 -1.47 0.34 -0.31
N GLY A 86 -2.29 0.90 0.57
CA GLY A 86 -3.66 0.50 0.81
C GLY A 86 -4.70 1.36 0.09
N LEU A 87 -5.88 0.80 -0.07
CA LEU A 87 -7.04 1.53 -0.58
C LEU A 87 -7.48 2.65 0.36
N ASP A 88 -7.09 2.59 1.63
CA ASP A 88 -7.32 3.62 2.64
C ASP A 88 -6.22 4.71 2.67
N GLY A 89 -5.30 4.68 1.71
CA GLY A 89 -4.24 5.67 1.55
C GLY A 89 -3.06 5.51 2.49
N ARG A 90 -2.93 4.41 3.22
CA ARG A 90 -1.72 4.13 4.00
C ARG A 90 -0.64 3.54 3.12
N LEU A 91 0.54 4.16 3.14
CA LEU A 91 1.78 3.64 2.57
C LEU A 91 2.50 2.84 3.65
N PHE A 92 3.04 1.68 3.28
CA PHE A 92 3.81 0.81 4.16
C PHE A 92 5.16 0.47 3.54
N ILE A 93 6.19 0.40 4.37
CA ILE A 93 7.50 -0.15 4.03
C ILE A 93 7.81 -1.26 5.03
N PHE A 94 8.09 -2.44 4.53
CA PHE A 94 8.46 -3.61 5.32
C PHE A 94 9.90 -4.01 5.03
N ASN A 95 10.58 -4.57 6.02
CA ASN A 95 11.82 -5.30 5.80
C ASN A 95 11.52 -6.52 4.90
N SER A 96 12.23 -6.67 3.79
CA SER A 96 11.96 -7.73 2.82
C SER A 96 12.23 -9.14 3.36
N ASP A 97 13.12 -9.28 4.34
CA ASP A 97 13.51 -10.58 4.91
C ASP A 97 12.56 -11.03 6.01
N THR A 98 12.14 -10.09 6.87
CA THR A 98 11.44 -10.41 8.12
C THR A 98 9.95 -10.06 8.11
N GLY A 99 9.52 -9.16 7.23
CA GLY A 99 8.17 -8.61 7.23
C GLY A 99 7.92 -7.59 8.35
N GLU A 100 8.96 -7.16 9.07
CA GLU A 100 8.86 -6.09 10.06
C GLU A 100 8.42 -4.79 9.39
N GLU A 101 7.40 -4.12 9.95
CA GLU A 101 6.97 -2.80 9.49
C GLU A 101 8.03 -1.76 9.88
N LEU A 102 8.71 -1.21 8.87
CA LEU A 102 9.75 -0.19 9.05
C LEU A 102 9.18 1.23 9.04
N PHE A 103 8.08 1.44 8.29
CA PHE A 103 7.49 2.76 8.12
C PHE A 103 6.03 2.65 7.68
N GLN A 104 5.20 3.53 8.23
CA GLN A 104 3.82 3.75 7.79
C GLN A 104 3.56 5.25 7.64
N PHE A 105 2.80 5.63 6.60
CA PHE A 105 2.43 7.01 6.37
C PHE A 105 1.00 7.11 5.84
N ASP A 106 0.17 7.94 6.50
CA ASP A 106 -1.18 8.25 6.03
C ASP A 106 -1.13 9.38 4.99
N THR A 107 -1.55 9.05 3.77
CA THR A 107 -1.59 10.03 2.67
C THR A 107 -2.93 10.74 2.55
N VAL A 108 -3.99 10.31 3.25
CA VAL A 108 -5.33 10.92 3.16
C VAL A 108 -5.39 12.20 3.98
N LYS A 109 -4.73 13.23 3.47
CA LYS A 109 -4.66 14.58 4.08
C LYS A 109 -4.31 15.62 3.02
N ASP A 110 -4.40 16.88 3.40
CA ASP A 110 -3.98 18.00 2.56
C ASP A 110 -2.45 18.12 2.49
N PHE A 111 -1.96 18.59 1.37
CA PHE A 111 -0.54 18.81 1.11
C PHE A 111 -0.32 20.18 0.47
N GLU A 112 0.68 20.91 0.96
CA GLU A 112 1.28 22.01 0.22
C GLU A 112 2.14 21.43 -0.91
N THR A 113 1.83 21.77 -2.15
CA THR A 113 2.53 21.22 -3.30
C THR A 113 3.58 22.19 -3.86
N VAL A 114 4.63 21.63 -4.43
CA VAL A 114 5.74 22.43 -5.03
C VAL A 114 5.32 23.24 -6.25
N ASN A 115 4.18 22.90 -6.87
CA ASN A 115 3.63 23.62 -8.03
C ASN A 115 2.54 24.63 -7.67
N GLY A 116 2.24 24.81 -6.36
CA GLY A 116 1.25 25.77 -5.86
C GLY A 116 -0.21 25.40 -6.11
N VAL A 117 -0.49 24.18 -6.58
CA VAL A 117 -1.86 23.65 -6.66
C VAL A 117 -2.22 23.03 -5.34
N GLU A 118 -3.42 23.27 -4.83
CA GLU A 118 -3.92 22.55 -3.65
C GLU A 118 -3.92 21.05 -3.90
N GLY A 119 -3.24 20.32 -3.01
CA GLY A 119 -3.09 18.87 -3.09
C GLY A 119 -3.76 18.16 -1.94
N TYR A 120 -4.35 17.01 -2.20
CA TYR A 120 -4.80 16.09 -1.18
C TYR A 120 -4.58 14.66 -1.64
N GLY A 121 -4.25 13.81 -0.68
CA GLY A 121 -4.00 12.40 -0.95
C GLY A 121 -5.23 11.55 -0.79
N GLY A 122 -5.15 10.33 -1.28
CA GLY A 122 -6.23 9.35 -1.26
C GLY A 122 -5.71 7.93 -1.37
N SER A 123 -6.47 7.05 -1.96
CA SER A 123 -6.10 5.64 -2.13
C SER A 123 -4.81 5.47 -2.92
N ILE A 124 -3.99 4.53 -2.49
CA ILE A 124 -2.80 4.08 -3.19
C ILE A 124 -3.15 2.76 -3.87
N ASP A 125 -3.21 2.76 -5.20
CA ASP A 125 -3.71 1.63 -5.99
C ASP A 125 -2.94 1.52 -7.31
N SER A 126 -3.08 0.40 -8.01
CA SER A 126 -2.44 0.19 -9.31
C SER A 126 -0.89 0.20 -9.21
N HIS A 127 -0.20 0.64 -10.25
CA HIS A 127 1.26 0.77 -10.34
C HIS A 127 1.71 2.16 -9.85
N SER A 128 1.20 2.60 -8.72
CA SER A 128 1.39 3.97 -8.23
C SER A 128 2.69 4.19 -7.44
N ILE A 129 3.52 3.17 -7.29
CA ILE A 129 4.76 3.23 -6.49
C ILE A 129 5.95 2.95 -7.41
N ALA A 130 6.95 3.84 -7.36
CA ALA A 130 8.20 3.70 -8.09
C ALA A 130 9.38 4.19 -7.26
N ALA A 131 10.59 3.68 -7.51
CA ALA A 131 11.81 4.18 -6.91
C ALA A 131 12.81 4.65 -7.97
N GLY A 132 13.55 5.69 -7.66
CA GLY A 132 14.59 6.22 -8.52
C GLY A 132 15.34 7.37 -7.87
N SER A 133 16.61 7.56 -8.21
CA SER A 133 17.45 8.64 -7.71
C SER A 133 17.48 8.78 -6.18
N GLY A 134 17.43 7.64 -5.47
CA GLY A 134 17.43 7.62 -3.99
C GLY A 134 16.11 8.05 -3.35
N MET A 135 15.02 8.09 -4.11
CA MET A 135 13.68 8.47 -3.64
C MET A 135 12.66 7.40 -3.99
N VAL A 136 11.57 7.37 -3.22
CA VAL A 136 10.34 6.63 -3.53
C VAL A 136 9.26 7.62 -3.92
N PHE A 137 8.60 7.38 -5.04
CA PHE A 137 7.50 8.17 -5.55
C PHE A 137 6.21 7.41 -5.40
N VAL A 138 5.17 8.07 -4.88
CA VAL A 138 3.87 7.45 -4.61
C VAL A 138 2.77 8.33 -5.16
N GLY A 139 2.04 7.80 -6.14
CA GLY A 139 0.77 8.39 -6.60
C GLY A 139 -0.33 8.09 -5.58
N SER A 140 -0.94 9.13 -5.01
CA SER A 140 -1.98 8.98 -4.01
C SER A 140 -3.25 9.72 -4.46
N GLY A 141 -4.35 8.95 -4.60
CA GLY A 141 -5.63 9.51 -5.00
C GLY A 141 -6.34 8.80 -6.15
N TYR A 142 -6.02 7.54 -6.43
CA TYR A 142 -6.74 6.75 -7.44
C TYR A 142 -8.17 6.45 -6.99
N GLY A 143 -9.15 7.16 -7.53
CA GLY A 143 -10.53 7.17 -7.06
C GLY A 143 -11.58 6.45 -7.93
N SER A 144 -11.17 5.55 -8.85
CA SER A 144 -12.07 5.02 -9.90
C SER A 144 -13.20 4.11 -9.39
N PHE A 145 -13.01 3.34 -8.33
CA PHE A 145 -13.99 2.36 -7.82
C PHE A 145 -14.53 2.73 -6.43
N ARG A 146 -14.87 3.99 -6.22
CA ARG A 146 -15.32 4.53 -4.92
C ARG A 146 -14.22 4.55 -3.85
N GLN A 147 -12.98 4.50 -4.27
CA GLN A 147 -11.81 4.73 -3.42
C GLN A 147 -11.73 6.21 -3.05
N VAL A 148 -10.82 6.54 -2.14
CA VAL A 148 -10.56 7.92 -1.74
C VAL A 148 -9.82 8.61 -2.88
N ALA A 149 -10.48 9.57 -3.53
CA ALA A 149 -9.88 10.35 -4.60
C ALA A 149 -8.86 11.34 -4.05
N GLY A 150 -7.84 11.64 -4.84
CA GLY A 150 -6.79 12.62 -4.54
C GLY A 150 -6.07 13.03 -5.82
N ASN A 151 -5.06 13.88 -5.70
CA ASN A 151 -4.37 14.47 -6.84
C ASN A 151 -2.86 14.68 -6.61
N VAL A 152 -2.24 13.93 -5.70
CA VAL A 152 -0.83 14.15 -5.36
C VAL A 152 0.09 13.04 -5.84
N LEU A 153 1.28 13.45 -6.25
CA LEU A 153 2.47 12.61 -6.34
C LEU A 153 3.39 12.98 -5.17
N LEU A 154 3.57 12.05 -4.25
CA LEU A 154 4.44 12.22 -3.10
C LEU A 154 5.84 11.68 -3.41
N ALA A 155 6.87 12.36 -2.92
CA ALA A 155 8.25 11.92 -3.02
C ALA A 155 8.84 11.78 -1.60
N PHE A 156 9.31 10.59 -1.28
CA PHE A 156 9.96 10.27 -0.01
C PHE A 156 11.46 10.07 -0.24
N LYS A 157 12.28 10.65 0.61
CA LYS A 157 13.72 10.38 0.66
C LYS A 157 14.09 9.85 2.05
N PRO A 158 15.14 9.04 2.17
CA PRO A 158 15.68 8.67 3.48
C PRO A 158 16.00 9.92 4.32
N ALA A 159 15.80 9.82 5.63
CA ALA A 159 16.28 10.84 6.55
C ALA A 159 17.82 10.87 6.53
N GLU A 160 18.40 12.04 6.63
CA GLU A 160 19.86 12.23 6.77
C GLU A 160 20.32 11.83 8.17
#